data_92b0a348d0f4355896886d343585f4b2
#
_entry.id   92b0a348d0f4355896886d343585f4b2
#
_cell.length_a   1.000
_cell.length_b   1.000
_cell.length_c   1.000
_cell.angle_alpha   90.00
_cell.angle_beta   90.00
_cell.angle_gamma   90.00
#
_symmetry.space_group_name_H-M   'P 1'
#
loop_
_entity.id
_entity.type
_entity.pdbx_description
1 polymer ?
#
loop_
_entity_poly.entity_id
_entity_poly.type
_entity_poly.pdbx_seq_one_letter_code
_entity_poly.pdbx_strand_id
1 'polypeptide(L)'
;MDCKIVLFDCKGASASCAKPLMLQTILFCPVLTWVSQELSNCGVQRFFVICDDSWREEIAAAMADCEVAFFPDTTAALAACEGDVLVIPSPVLPVTAFGQSPVYSADSAVLRRMCDSGAALTDRPAQGKEALYWLPFHNVLELHRAMPLCRDAILSRHIENGVTVMDPTATYIDPRVSVAAGTTILPGTILRGRTVIGADCEIGPHSMIRDSVIGEGTSVNASQVNESTVGAHTTVGPFTYVRPHCRIGDHCRVGDFVEVKNSVIGNGTKISHLTYVGDSDVGEKVNFGCGTVTTNYDGHKKYRCTIGNGVFLGCNTNLIAPVSVGDGAYTAAGSTITDDVPADALGIARARQVNKDKWAARFWDDRKK
;
A
#
# COMPACT_ATOMS: atom_id res chain seq x y z
N MET A 1 25.08 -14.27 -6.60
CA MET A 1 25.23 -13.98 -8.05
C MET A 1 26.48 -13.13 -8.20
N ASP A 2 27.40 -13.46 -9.11
CA ASP A 2 28.68 -12.73 -9.20
C ASP A 2 28.59 -11.47 -10.06
N CYS A 3 27.53 -11.34 -10.89
CA CYS A 3 27.32 -10.19 -11.75
C CYS A 3 26.70 -9.01 -10.98
N LYS A 4 27.38 -7.86 -10.97
CA LYS A 4 26.90 -6.63 -10.34
C LYS A 4 26.16 -5.70 -11.30
N ILE A 5 26.27 -5.97 -12.58
CA ILE A 5 25.64 -5.21 -13.67
C ILE A 5 24.65 -6.10 -14.38
N VAL A 6 23.46 -5.56 -14.66
CA VAL A 6 22.46 -6.21 -15.50
C VAL A 6 22.16 -5.35 -16.72
N LEU A 7 22.01 -5.98 -17.86
CA LEU A 7 21.64 -5.36 -19.12
C LEU A 7 20.24 -5.84 -19.51
N PHE A 8 19.29 -4.90 -19.57
CA PHE A 8 17.92 -5.14 -20.04
C PHE A 8 17.74 -4.63 -21.45
N ASP A 9 17.17 -5.45 -22.33
CA ASP A 9 16.57 -4.95 -23.57
C ASP A 9 15.06 -4.74 -23.37
N CYS A 10 14.67 -3.48 -23.25
CA CYS A 10 13.28 -3.05 -23.07
C CYS A 10 12.64 -2.50 -24.35
N LYS A 11 13.26 -2.68 -25.53
CA LYS A 11 12.68 -2.26 -26.83
C LYS A 11 11.54 -3.15 -27.30
N GLY A 12 11.39 -4.34 -26.76
CA GLY A 12 10.36 -5.30 -27.16
C GLY A 12 8.94 -4.79 -26.84
N ALA A 13 8.26 -4.30 -27.89
CA ALA A 13 6.81 -4.11 -27.89
C ALA A 13 6.15 -5.27 -28.61
N SER A 14 4.98 -5.74 -28.16
CA SER A 14 4.21 -6.71 -28.95
C SER A 14 3.45 -5.99 -30.08
N ALA A 15 3.17 -6.68 -31.16
CA ALA A 15 2.36 -6.14 -32.26
C ALA A 15 0.96 -5.65 -31.82
N SER A 16 0.50 -6.07 -30.64
CA SER A 16 -0.80 -5.71 -30.05
C SER A 16 -0.73 -4.59 -29.01
N CYS A 17 0.47 -4.10 -28.64
CA CYS A 17 0.64 -3.09 -27.62
C CYS A 17 1.85 -2.22 -27.91
N ALA A 18 1.64 -0.90 -27.97
CA ALA A 18 2.72 0.08 -28.20
C ALA A 18 3.65 0.22 -26.98
N LYS A 19 3.15 -0.09 -25.78
CA LYS A 19 3.91 0.00 -24.52
C LYS A 19 4.82 -1.21 -24.37
N PRO A 20 6.11 -1.03 -23.99
CA PRO A 20 7.03 -2.13 -23.72
C PRO A 20 6.45 -3.18 -22.78
N LEU A 21 6.68 -4.45 -23.09
CA LEU A 21 6.12 -5.54 -22.28
C LEU A 21 6.59 -5.52 -20.83
N MET A 22 7.83 -5.11 -20.56
CA MET A 22 8.37 -4.96 -19.20
C MET A 22 7.71 -3.84 -18.39
N LEU A 23 7.03 -2.89 -19.03
CA LEU A 23 6.23 -1.86 -18.37
C LEU A 23 4.76 -2.25 -18.19
N GLN A 24 4.32 -3.41 -18.69
CA GLN A 24 2.98 -3.92 -18.40
C GLN A 24 2.82 -4.23 -16.90
N THR A 25 1.62 -4.01 -16.39
CA THR A 25 1.33 -4.22 -14.97
C THR A 25 1.05 -5.68 -14.66
N ILE A 26 1.70 -6.18 -13.62
CA ILE A 26 1.38 -7.45 -12.98
C ILE A 26 1.28 -7.24 -11.46
N LEU A 27 0.24 -7.78 -10.84
CA LEU A 27 0.04 -7.69 -9.38
C LEU A 27 0.36 -6.29 -8.81
N PHE A 28 -0.23 -5.26 -9.44
CA PHE A 28 -0.22 -3.84 -9.03
C PHE A 28 1.05 -3.03 -9.35
N CYS A 29 2.09 -3.62 -9.92
CA CYS A 29 3.29 -2.88 -10.35
C CYS A 29 3.72 -3.28 -11.77
N PRO A 30 4.56 -2.48 -12.46
CA PRO A 30 5.21 -2.89 -13.69
C PRO A 30 6.05 -4.15 -13.49
N VAL A 31 6.08 -5.04 -14.48
CA VAL A 31 6.96 -6.23 -14.45
C VAL A 31 8.40 -5.84 -14.13
N LEU A 32 8.89 -4.76 -14.75
CA LEU A 32 10.24 -4.26 -14.54
C LEU A 32 10.53 -3.90 -13.07
N THR A 33 9.56 -3.37 -12.35
CA THR A 33 9.69 -3.07 -10.91
C THR A 33 9.95 -4.34 -10.10
N TRP A 34 9.20 -5.40 -10.36
CA TRP A 34 9.39 -6.67 -9.67
C TRP A 34 10.73 -7.32 -10.03
N VAL A 35 11.03 -7.38 -11.34
CA VAL A 35 12.29 -7.95 -11.83
C VAL A 35 13.50 -7.22 -11.26
N SER A 36 13.51 -5.89 -11.27
CA SER A 36 14.63 -5.10 -10.75
C SER A 36 14.80 -5.27 -9.23
N GLN A 37 13.71 -5.37 -8.48
CA GLN A 37 13.76 -5.62 -7.05
C GLN A 37 14.35 -7.00 -6.72
N GLU A 38 13.93 -8.06 -7.41
CA GLU A 38 14.49 -9.40 -7.20
C GLU A 38 15.99 -9.44 -7.53
N LEU A 39 16.41 -8.72 -8.57
CA LEU A 39 17.83 -8.62 -8.92
C LEU A 39 18.63 -7.83 -7.88
N SER A 40 18.09 -6.73 -7.36
CA SER A 40 18.70 -5.97 -6.27
C SER A 40 18.87 -6.83 -5.03
N ASN A 41 17.87 -7.63 -4.67
CA ASN A 41 17.93 -8.58 -3.57
C ASN A 41 19.02 -9.66 -3.79
N CYS A 42 19.32 -10.01 -5.04
CA CYS A 42 20.42 -10.90 -5.42
C CYS A 42 21.80 -10.22 -5.51
N GLY A 43 21.90 -8.92 -5.18
CA GLY A 43 23.16 -8.19 -5.13
C GLY A 43 23.55 -7.46 -6.42
N VAL A 44 22.65 -7.34 -7.40
CA VAL A 44 22.84 -6.47 -8.56
C VAL A 44 22.83 -5.01 -8.10
N GLN A 45 23.79 -4.22 -8.57
CA GLN A 45 23.99 -2.84 -8.13
C GLN A 45 23.64 -1.82 -9.21
N ARG A 46 23.90 -2.14 -10.49
CA ARG A 46 23.75 -1.23 -11.61
C ARG A 46 22.91 -1.85 -12.70
N PHE A 47 21.99 -1.06 -13.21
CA PHE A 47 21.03 -1.47 -14.23
C PHE A 47 21.26 -0.67 -15.50
N PHE A 48 21.61 -1.35 -16.57
CA PHE A 48 21.80 -0.78 -17.90
C PHE A 48 20.57 -1.14 -18.73
N VAL A 49 19.84 -0.14 -19.18
CA VAL A 49 18.56 -0.32 -19.86
C VAL A 49 18.64 0.21 -21.29
N ILE A 50 18.41 -0.66 -22.25
CA ILE A 50 18.26 -0.30 -23.66
C ILE A 50 16.78 -0.01 -23.88
N CYS A 51 16.45 1.22 -24.24
CA CYS A 51 15.05 1.62 -24.52
C CYS A 51 15.01 2.80 -25.48
N ASP A 52 13.82 3.05 -26.02
CA ASP A 52 13.55 4.28 -26.75
C ASP A 52 13.37 5.45 -25.79
N ASP A 53 13.79 6.65 -26.20
CA ASP A 53 13.76 7.85 -25.37
C ASP A 53 12.36 8.18 -24.83
N SER A 54 11.31 7.84 -25.57
CA SER A 54 9.92 8.04 -25.19
C SER A 54 9.48 7.28 -23.92
N TRP A 55 10.22 6.24 -23.51
CA TRP A 55 9.88 5.40 -22.35
C TRP A 55 10.79 5.62 -21.14
N ARG A 56 11.81 6.49 -21.24
CA ARG A 56 12.79 6.69 -20.16
C ARG A 56 12.15 7.11 -18.84
N GLU A 57 11.19 8.04 -18.87
CA GLU A 57 10.55 8.53 -17.65
C GLU A 57 9.73 7.42 -16.97
N GLU A 58 8.95 6.64 -17.73
CA GLU A 58 8.18 5.53 -17.17
C GLU A 58 9.07 4.41 -16.62
N ILE A 59 10.16 4.11 -17.32
CA ILE A 59 11.15 3.11 -16.87
C ILE A 59 11.85 3.60 -15.61
N ALA A 60 12.30 4.86 -15.56
CA ALA A 60 12.90 5.45 -14.37
C ALA A 60 11.95 5.41 -13.16
N ALA A 61 10.67 5.71 -13.37
CA ALA A 61 9.66 5.60 -12.32
C ALA A 61 9.45 4.15 -11.85
N ALA A 62 9.46 3.18 -12.78
CA ALA A 62 9.34 1.75 -12.45
C ALA A 62 10.55 1.21 -11.67
N MET A 63 11.72 1.85 -11.80
CA MET A 63 13.00 1.45 -11.20
C MET A 63 13.53 2.51 -10.22
N ALA A 64 12.66 3.27 -9.57
CA ALA A 64 13.03 4.44 -8.74
C ALA A 64 14.01 4.13 -7.60
N ASP A 65 14.13 2.87 -7.18
CA ASP A 65 15.05 2.43 -6.12
C ASP A 65 16.37 1.86 -6.65
N CYS A 66 16.60 1.95 -7.97
CA CYS A 66 17.74 1.35 -8.64
C CYS A 66 18.68 2.42 -9.24
N GLU A 67 19.98 2.12 -9.30
CA GLU A 67 20.94 2.91 -10.09
C GLU A 67 20.81 2.51 -11.57
N VAL A 68 20.16 3.34 -12.39
CA VAL A 68 19.82 3.04 -13.79
C VAL A 68 20.59 3.95 -14.74
N ALA A 69 21.23 3.36 -15.75
CA ALA A 69 21.79 4.05 -16.91
C ALA A 69 21.02 3.65 -18.19
N PHE A 70 20.66 4.64 -19.00
CA PHE A 70 19.88 4.44 -20.22
C PHE A 70 20.74 4.53 -21.47
N PHE A 71 20.49 3.63 -22.40
CA PHE A 71 21.23 3.53 -23.65
C PHE A 71 20.27 3.41 -24.86
N PRO A 72 20.62 4.03 -26.01
CA PRO A 72 19.79 3.97 -27.21
C PRO A 72 19.86 2.61 -27.91
N ASP A 73 20.96 1.88 -27.73
CA ASP A 73 21.23 0.62 -28.40
C ASP A 73 22.20 -0.29 -27.60
N THR A 74 22.33 -1.51 -28.06
CA THR A 74 23.17 -2.53 -27.45
C THR A 74 24.66 -2.16 -27.49
N THR A 75 25.13 -1.53 -28.56
CA THR A 75 26.54 -1.17 -28.72
C THR A 75 26.96 -0.14 -27.67
N ALA A 76 26.16 0.92 -27.50
CA ALA A 76 26.39 1.95 -26.47
C ALA A 76 26.36 1.37 -25.06
N ALA A 77 25.41 0.49 -24.76
CA ALA A 77 25.29 -0.16 -23.47
C ALA A 77 26.49 -1.06 -23.16
N LEU A 78 26.90 -1.90 -24.09
CA LEU A 78 28.06 -2.79 -23.92
C LEU A 78 29.40 -2.03 -23.84
N ALA A 79 29.53 -0.89 -24.49
CA ALA A 79 30.72 -0.05 -24.37
C ALA A 79 30.93 0.47 -22.93
N ALA A 80 29.85 0.65 -22.18
CA ALA A 80 29.87 1.08 -20.79
C ALA A 80 29.98 -0.09 -19.78
N CYS A 81 29.85 -1.34 -20.22
CA CYS A 81 29.95 -2.53 -19.36
C CYS A 81 31.42 -2.94 -19.16
N GLU A 82 31.75 -3.43 -17.96
CA GLU A 82 33.03 -4.06 -17.62
C GLU A 82 32.79 -5.36 -16.89
N GLY A 83 33.60 -6.40 -17.20
CA GLY A 83 33.53 -7.71 -16.56
C GLY A 83 32.26 -8.51 -16.91
N ASP A 84 31.85 -9.36 -15.98
CA ASP A 84 30.68 -10.23 -16.18
C ASP A 84 29.37 -9.44 -16.03
N VAL A 85 28.50 -9.60 -17.02
CA VAL A 85 27.20 -8.92 -17.13
C VAL A 85 26.10 -9.98 -17.16
N LEU A 86 25.05 -9.76 -16.38
CA LEU A 86 23.81 -10.49 -16.50
C LEU A 86 22.97 -9.90 -17.64
N VAL A 87 22.56 -10.70 -18.60
CA VAL A 87 21.79 -10.24 -19.78
C VAL A 87 20.37 -10.74 -19.69
N ILE A 88 19.43 -9.82 -19.79
CA ILE A 88 17.99 -10.08 -19.90
C ILE A 88 17.52 -9.55 -21.27
N PRO A 89 17.63 -10.39 -22.31
CA PRO A 89 17.46 -9.97 -23.70
C PRO A 89 15.99 -9.89 -24.14
N SER A 90 15.06 -10.36 -23.30
CA SER A 90 13.63 -10.41 -23.60
C SER A 90 12.82 -10.30 -22.31
N PRO A 91 11.52 -9.97 -22.39
CA PRO A 91 10.65 -9.90 -21.21
C PRO A 91 10.57 -11.21 -20.44
N VAL A 92 10.75 -11.12 -19.11
CA VAL A 92 10.69 -12.25 -18.18
C VAL A 92 9.94 -11.90 -16.92
N LEU A 93 9.39 -12.92 -16.26
CA LEU A 93 8.80 -12.86 -14.94
C LEU A 93 9.69 -13.60 -13.93
N PRO A 94 9.93 -13.08 -12.73
CA PRO A 94 10.76 -13.73 -11.73
C PRO A 94 10.03 -14.91 -11.06
N VAL A 95 9.57 -15.82 -11.89
CA VAL A 95 8.90 -17.07 -11.52
C VAL A 95 9.71 -18.19 -12.16
N THR A 96 10.04 -19.20 -11.36
CA THR A 96 10.82 -20.35 -11.84
C THR A 96 10.09 -21.07 -12.99
N ALA A 97 10.77 -21.24 -14.10
CA ALA A 97 10.29 -21.99 -15.26
C ALA A 97 11.17 -23.21 -15.55
N PHE A 98 10.59 -24.21 -16.20
CA PHE A 98 11.32 -25.37 -16.71
C PHE A 98 11.79 -25.11 -18.15
N GLY A 99 13.00 -25.51 -18.47
CA GLY A 99 13.55 -25.39 -19.83
C GLY A 99 14.78 -24.48 -19.88
N GLN A 100 15.11 -24.01 -21.08
CA GLN A 100 16.24 -23.10 -21.30
C GLN A 100 15.90 -21.71 -20.77
N SER A 101 16.82 -21.13 -19.99
CA SER A 101 16.67 -19.76 -19.50
C SER A 101 16.99 -18.77 -20.63
N PRO A 102 16.14 -17.75 -20.86
CA PRO A 102 16.52 -16.63 -21.72
C PRO A 102 17.56 -15.72 -21.04
N VAL A 103 17.71 -15.82 -19.71
CA VAL A 103 18.62 -15.00 -18.91
C VAL A 103 19.97 -15.72 -18.79
N TYR A 104 21.04 -15.00 -19.09
CA TYR A 104 22.39 -15.56 -19.01
C TYR A 104 23.41 -14.53 -18.53
N SER A 105 24.57 -15.00 -18.05
CA SER A 105 25.72 -14.17 -17.74
C SER A 105 26.84 -14.42 -18.76
N ALA A 106 27.54 -13.37 -19.16
CA ALA A 106 28.71 -13.46 -20.00
C ALA A 106 29.64 -12.26 -19.78
N ASP A 107 30.93 -12.44 -20.08
CA ASP A 107 31.90 -11.33 -20.07
C ASP A 107 31.56 -10.29 -21.14
N SER A 108 31.63 -9.01 -20.78
CA SER A 108 31.25 -7.89 -21.64
C SER A 108 32.07 -7.82 -22.93
N ALA A 109 33.36 -8.25 -22.92
CA ALA A 109 34.16 -8.29 -24.12
C ALA A 109 33.72 -9.39 -25.08
N VAL A 110 33.21 -10.52 -24.56
CA VAL A 110 32.60 -11.60 -25.38
C VAL A 110 31.34 -11.07 -26.05
N LEU A 111 30.47 -10.38 -25.30
CA LEU A 111 29.23 -9.78 -25.80
C LEU A 111 29.48 -8.75 -26.88
N ARG A 112 30.48 -7.87 -26.69
CA ARG A 112 30.89 -6.88 -27.70
C ARG A 112 31.27 -7.55 -29.02
N ARG A 113 32.20 -8.51 -28.98
CA ARG A 113 32.60 -9.25 -30.21
C ARG A 113 31.43 -9.96 -30.90
N MET A 114 30.53 -10.50 -30.12
CA MET A 114 29.31 -11.15 -30.65
C MET A 114 28.43 -10.14 -31.40
N CYS A 115 28.13 -8.99 -30.78
CA CYS A 115 27.31 -7.95 -31.41
C CYS A 115 28.02 -7.28 -32.60
N ASP A 116 29.34 -7.11 -32.57
CA ASP A 116 30.14 -6.61 -33.70
C ASP A 116 30.07 -7.55 -34.90
N SER A 117 29.86 -8.85 -34.70
CA SER A 117 29.63 -9.85 -35.77
C SER A 117 28.17 -9.89 -36.28
N GLY A 118 27.29 -9.03 -35.76
CA GLY A 118 25.89 -8.92 -36.16
C GLY A 118 24.92 -9.81 -35.41
N ALA A 119 25.33 -10.52 -34.36
CA ALA A 119 24.44 -11.32 -33.52
C ALA A 119 23.66 -10.43 -32.54
N ALA A 120 22.46 -10.85 -32.17
CA ALA A 120 21.60 -10.17 -31.23
C ALA A 120 21.85 -10.66 -29.78
N LEU A 121 21.45 -9.88 -28.77
CA LEU A 121 21.51 -10.31 -27.36
C LEU A 121 20.68 -11.58 -27.08
N THR A 122 19.68 -11.86 -27.87
CA THR A 122 18.92 -13.12 -27.81
C THR A 122 19.74 -14.35 -28.23
N ASP A 123 20.84 -14.15 -28.96
CA ASP A 123 21.73 -15.21 -29.42
C ASP A 123 22.81 -15.43 -28.35
N ARG A 124 22.49 -16.17 -27.30
CA ARG A 124 23.45 -16.43 -26.19
C ARG A 124 24.79 -16.96 -26.72
N PRO A 125 25.93 -16.34 -26.39
CA PRO A 125 27.23 -16.81 -26.80
C PRO A 125 27.57 -18.21 -26.21
N ALA A 126 28.38 -19.00 -26.87
CA ALA A 126 28.77 -20.35 -26.41
C ALA A 126 29.40 -20.35 -25.01
N GLN A 127 30.10 -19.26 -24.63
CA GLN A 127 30.68 -19.05 -23.29
C GLN A 127 29.66 -18.50 -22.27
N GLY A 128 28.45 -18.08 -22.71
CA GLY A 128 27.41 -17.56 -21.86
C GLY A 128 26.81 -18.65 -20.98
N LYS A 129 26.78 -18.42 -19.68
CA LYS A 129 26.21 -19.35 -18.69
C LYS A 129 24.75 -19.00 -18.45
N GLU A 130 23.86 -19.99 -18.53
CA GLU A 130 22.48 -19.80 -18.08
C GLU A 130 22.47 -19.31 -16.63
N ALA A 131 21.63 -18.28 -16.42
CA ALA A 131 21.39 -17.72 -15.08
C ALA A 131 19.89 -17.71 -14.84
N LEU A 132 19.33 -17.48 -13.77
CA LEU A 132 17.92 -17.26 -13.43
C LEU A 132 16.93 -17.91 -14.41
N TYR A 133 16.40 -19.06 -14.07
CA TYR A 133 15.40 -19.79 -14.85
C TYR A 133 14.01 -19.12 -14.72
N TRP A 134 13.91 -17.88 -15.20
CA TRP A 134 12.71 -17.08 -15.15
C TRP A 134 11.82 -17.32 -16.36
N LEU A 135 10.50 -17.19 -16.15
CA LEU A 135 9.48 -17.44 -17.15
C LEU A 135 9.49 -16.35 -18.24
N PRO A 136 9.84 -16.64 -19.50
CA PRO A 136 9.73 -15.67 -20.58
C PRO A 136 8.27 -15.46 -20.98
N PHE A 137 7.94 -14.27 -21.48
CA PHE A 137 6.67 -13.97 -22.10
C PHE A 137 6.84 -13.02 -23.29
N HIS A 138 5.98 -13.13 -24.29
CA HIS A 138 6.15 -12.44 -25.57
C HIS A 138 4.96 -11.55 -25.95
N ASN A 139 3.90 -11.58 -25.16
CA ASN A 139 2.71 -10.75 -25.37
C ASN A 139 1.91 -10.62 -24.08
N VAL A 140 0.95 -9.69 -24.10
CA VAL A 140 0.10 -9.37 -22.93
C VAL A 140 -0.78 -10.56 -22.52
N LEU A 141 -1.20 -11.41 -23.46
CA LEU A 141 -2.02 -12.58 -23.13
C LEU A 141 -1.23 -13.62 -22.34
N GLU A 142 0.02 -13.85 -22.70
CA GLU A 142 0.91 -14.74 -21.93
C GLU A 142 1.16 -14.19 -20.53
N LEU A 143 1.38 -12.87 -20.39
CA LEU A 143 1.50 -12.20 -19.10
C LEU A 143 0.26 -12.43 -18.25
N HIS A 144 -0.94 -12.25 -18.81
CA HIS A 144 -2.19 -12.50 -18.06
C HIS A 144 -2.38 -13.97 -17.67
N ARG A 145 -1.99 -14.89 -18.52
CA ARG A 145 -2.04 -16.33 -18.22
C ARG A 145 -1.04 -16.74 -17.11
N ALA A 146 0.05 -15.99 -16.97
CA ALA A 146 1.02 -16.21 -15.92
C ALA A 146 0.60 -15.61 -14.56
N MET A 147 -0.45 -14.79 -14.49
CA MET A 147 -0.89 -14.11 -13.25
C MET A 147 -1.04 -15.06 -12.04
N PRO A 148 -1.68 -16.24 -12.15
CA PRO A 148 -1.77 -17.17 -11.03
C PRO A 148 -0.39 -17.64 -10.54
N LEU A 149 0.53 -17.94 -11.45
CA LEU A 149 1.89 -18.37 -11.10
C LEU A 149 2.66 -17.26 -10.38
N CYS A 150 2.50 -16.02 -10.83
CA CYS A 150 3.12 -14.85 -10.20
C CYS A 150 2.57 -14.63 -8.78
N ARG A 151 1.25 -14.71 -8.61
CA ARG A 151 0.61 -14.65 -7.30
C ARG A 151 1.15 -15.75 -6.37
N ASP A 152 1.16 -16.98 -6.84
CA ASP A 152 1.58 -18.12 -6.05
C ASP A 152 3.07 -18.02 -5.66
N ALA A 153 3.92 -17.50 -6.53
CA ALA A 153 5.34 -17.26 -6.22
C ALA A 153 5.52 -16.22 -5.09
N ILE A 154 4.76 -15.13 -5.13
CA ILE A 154 4.80 -14.09 -4.09
C ILE A 154 4.28 -14.65 -2.76
N LEU A 155 3.14 -15.34 -2.79
CA LEU A 155 2.55 -15.92 -1.58
C LEU A 155 3.45 -16.98 -0.96
N SER A 156 4.06 -17.85 -1.77
CA SER A 156 5.02 -18.87 -1.30
C SER A 156 6.16 -18.24 -0.53
N ARG A 157 6.75 -17.15 -1.03
CA ARG A 157 7.81 -16.41 -0.34
C ARG A 157 7.38 -15.93 1.05
N HIS A 158 6.16 -15.39 1.17
CA HIS A 158 5.64 -14.95 2.46
C HIS A 158 5.36 -16.12 3.40
N ILE A 159 4.81 -17.22 2.88
CA ILE A 159 4.55 -18.46 3.65
C ILE A 159 5.87 -19.06 4.18
N GLU A 160 6.90 -19.15 3.33
CA GLU A 160 8.23 -19.62 3.72
C GLU A 160 8.88 -18.75 4.80
N ASN A 161 8.54 -17.45 4.82
CA ASN A 161 8.97 -16.50 5.85
C ASN A 161 8.07 -16.48 7.09
N GLY A 162 7.17 -17.45 7.27
CA GLY A 162 6.37 -17.62 8.48
C GLY A 162 5.06 -16.86 8.51
N VAL A 163 4.54 -16.42 7.37
CA VAL A 163 3.20 -15.81 7.22
C VAL A 163 2.17 -16.90 6.95
N THR A 164 1.04 -16.86 7.64
CA THR A 164 -0.11 -17.73 7.34
C THR A 164 -1.03 -17.08 6.32
N VAL A 165 -1.26 -17.72 5.18
CA VAL A 165 -2.23 -17.27 4.17
C VAL A 165 -3.38 -18.28 4.12
N MET A 166 -4.57 -17.89 4.60
CA MET A 166 -5.70 -18.81 4.73
C MET A 166 -6.30 -19.25 3.40
N ASP A 167 -6.38 -18.33 2.44
CA ASP A 167 -6.86 -18.62 1.08
C ASP A 167 -5.93 -17.97 0.04
N PRO A 168 -4.95 -18.72 -0.48
CA PRO A 168 -4.06 -18.23 -1.52
C PRO A 168 -4.79 -17.81 -2.81
N THR A 169 -5.95 -18.38 -3.09
CA THR A 169 -6.69 -18.09 -4.33
C THR A 169 -7.43 -16.75 -4.28
N ALA A 170 -7.77 -16.28 -3.09
CA ALA A 170 -8.46 -15.00 -2.84
C ALA A 170 -7.54 -13.93 -2.21
N THR A 171 -6.21 -14.12 -2.23
CA THR A 171 -5.23 -13.19 -1.67
C THR A 171 -4.34 -12.63 -2.76
N TYR A 172 -4.17 -11.30 -2.78
CA TYR A 172 -3.33 -10.60 -3.75
C TYR A 172 -2.35 -9.67 -3.05
N ILE A 173 -1.06 -9.91 -3.26
CA ILE A 173 0.03 -9.14 -2.66
C ILE A 173 0.92 -8.58 -3.76
N ASP A 174 1.17 -7.27 -3.72
CA ASP A 174 2.16 -6.60 -4.58
C ASP A 174 3.57 -7.11 -4.24
N PRO A 175 4.43 -7.36 -5.22
CA PRO A 175 5.81 -7.81 -4.98
C PRO A 175 6.62 -6.96 -4.00
N ARG A 176 6.28 -5.67 -3.87
CA ARG A 176 6.96 -4.69 -3.01
C ARG A 176 6.50 -4.73 -1.54
N VAL A 177 5.44 -5.46 -1.25
CA VAL A 177 4.91 -5.58 0.11
C VAL A 177 5.83 -6.43 0.97
N SER A 178 6.02 -5.99 2.21
CA SER A 178 6.69 -6.77 3.25
C SER A 178 5.68 -7.17 4.33
N VAL A 179 5.69 -8.45 4.69
CA VAL A 179 4.87 -9.00 5.78
C VAL A 179 5.79 -9.77 6.72
N ALA A 180 5.78 -9.42 7.99
CA ALA A 180 6.58 -10.10 9.00
C ALA A 180 5.97 -11.42 9.45
N ALA A 181 6.80 -12.30 10.00
CA ALA A 181 6.41 -13.61 10.50
C ALA A 181 5.34 -13.54 11.61
N GLY A 182 4.59 -14.61 11.79
CA GLY A 182 3.49 -14.70 12.75
C GLY A 182 2.18 -14.08 12.26
N THR A 183 2.22 -13.25 11.20
CA THR A 183 1.02 -12.60 10.66
C THR A 183 0.14 -13.58 9.90
N THR A 184 -1.18 -13.43 10.09
CA THR A 184 -2.22 -14.18 9.37
C THR A 184 -2.94 -13.28 8.38
N ILE A 185 -3.01 -13.73 7.12
CA ILE A 185 -3.76 -13.08 6.04
C ILE A 185 -5.04 -13.86 5.77
N LEU A 186 -6.19 -13.21 5.97
CA LEU A 186 -7.53 -13.78 5.76
C LEU A 186 -8.02 -13.57 4.32
N PRO A 187 -9.01 -14.36 3.87
CA PRO A 187 -9.50 -14.33 2.48
C PRO A 187 -9.97 -12.96 2.01
N GLY A 188 -9.78 -12.67 0.72
CA GLY A 188 -10.19 -11.41 0.09
C GLY A 188 -9.28 -10.23 0.40
N THR A 189 -8.12 -10.47 1.00
CA THR A 189 -7.16 -9.41 1.33
C THR A 189 -6.33 -8.99 0.12
N ILE A 190 -6.16 -7.67 -0.03
CA ILE A 190 -5.34 -7.05 -1.08
C ILE A 190 -4.31 -6.13 -0.43
N LEU A 191 -3.03 -6.44 -0.59
CA LEU A 191 -1.91 -5.61 -0.13
C LEU A 191 -1.18 -5.01 -1.33
N ARG A 192 -1.01 -3.68 -1.36
CA ARG A 192 -0.50 -2.96 -2.53
C ARG A 192 0.60 -1.96 -2.18
N GLY A 193 1.40 -1.65 -3.21
CA GLY A 193 2.43 -0.62 -3.11
C GLY A 193 3.54 -1.00 -2.14
N ARG A 194 4.08 -0.04 -1.43
CA ARG A 194 5.15 -0.24 -0.43
C ARG A 194 4.59 -0.47 0.98
N THR A 195 3.56 -1.31 1.08
CA THR A 195 2.95 -1.65 2.36
C THR A 195 3.88 -2.53 3.20
N VAL A 196 3.97 -2.20 4.48
CA VAL A 196 4.72 -2.97 5.47
C VAL A 196 3.76 -3.43 6.57
N ILE A 197 3.69 -4.73 6.80
CA ILE A 197 2.89 -5.35 7.87
C ILE A 197 3.85 -5.90 8.93
N GLY A 198 3.67 -5.48 10.18
CA GLY A 198 4.41 -5.96 11.34
C GLY A 198 4.16 -7.43 11.66
N ALA A 199 4.84 -7.92 12.69
CA ALA A 199 4.66 -9.29 13.18
C ALA A 199 3.31 -9.47 13.87
N ASP A 200 2.84 -10.72 13.93
CA ASP A 200 1.68 -11.15 14.71
C ASP A 200 0.38 -10.36 14.41
N CYS A 201 0.26 -9.83 13.19
CA CYS A 201 -0.93 -9.13 12.74
C CYS A 201 -2.00 -10.09 12.24
N GLU A 202 -3.28 -9.64 12.26
CA GLU A 202 -4.38 -10.31 11.57
C GLU A 202 -4.97 -9.36 10.52
N ILE A 203 -4.80 -9.67 9.23
CA ILE A 203 -5.19 -8.80 8.13
C ILE A 203 -6.28 -9.46 7.29
N GLY A 204 -7.41 -8.82 7.20
CA GLY A 204 -8.61 -9.33 6.52
C GLY A 204 -9.74 -9.69 7.49
N PRO A 205 -10.78 -10.40 7.00
CA PRO A 205 -11.05 -10.64 5.58
C PRO A 205 -11.42 -9.35 4.82
N HIS A 206 -11.35 -9.39 3.49
CA HIS A 206 -11.80 -8.30 2.62
C HIS A 206 -11.20 -6.92 2.94
N SER A 207 -9.95 -6.89 3.37
CA SER A 207 -9.22 -5.64 3.64
C SER A 207 -8.33 -5.25 2.48
N MET A 208 -8.23 -3.93 2.23
CA MET A 208 -7.28 -3.39 1.27
C MET A 208 -6.33 -2.40 1.96
N ILE A 209 -5.03 -2.68 1.89
CA ILE A 209 -3.99 -1.82 2.48
C ILE A 209 -3.04 -1.41 1.37
N ARG A 210 -2.81 -0.10 1.23
CA ARG A 210 -1.96 0.45 0.19
C ARG A 210 -0.99 1.50 0.74
N ASP A 211 0.29 1.37 0.40
CA ASP A 211 1.35 2.34 0.73
C ASP A 211 1.31 2.76 2.22
N SER A 212 1.15 1.77 3.11
CA SER A 212 0.89 1.99 4.53
C SER A 212 1.77 1.11 5.42
N VAL A 213 1.96 1.55 6.65
CA VAL A 213 2.69 0.79 7.66
C VAL A 213 1.71 0.36 8.76
N ILE A 214 1.67 -0.94 9.04
CA ILE A 214 0.85 -1.54 10.11
C ILE A 214 1.79 -2.11 11.16
N GLY A 215 1.65 -1.64 12.40
CA GLY A 215 2.46 -2.06 13.55
C GLY A 215 2.14 -3.47 14.01
N GLU A 216 3.06 -4.03 14.80
CA GLU A 216 2.97 -5.39 15.36
C GLU A 216 1.67 -5.63 16.14
N GLY A 217 1.13 -6.85 16.06
CA GLY A 217 -0.05 -7.27 16.81
C GLY A 217 -1.35 -6.54 16.45
N THR A 218 -1.37 -5.82 15.32
CA THR A 218 -2.51 -5.03 14.88
C THR A 218 -3.46 -5.85 14.02
N SER A 219 -4.77 -5.65 14.22
CA SER A 219 -5.80 -6.26 13.37
C SER A 219 -6.45 -5.23 12.44
N VAL A 220 -6.62 -5.61 11.16
CA VAL A 220 -7.34 -4.80 10.16
C VAL A 220 -8.42 -5.67 9.51
N ASN A 221 -9.68 -5.43 9.86
CA ASN A 221 -10.81 -6.27 9.46
C ASN A 221 -11.74 -5.53 8.51
N ALA A 222 -12.05 -6.10 7.34
CA ALA A 222 -13.01 -5.61 6.34
C ALA A 222 -12.90 -4.10 6.09
N SER A 223 -11.68 -3.58 5.98
CA SER A 223 -11.38 -2.15 6.04
C SER A 223 -10.38 -1.71 4.97
N GLN A 224 -10.27 -0.39 4.78
CA GLN A 224 -9.29 0.18 3.89
C GLN A 224 -8.32 1.10 4.64
N VAL A 225 -7.02 0.94 4.37
CA VAL A 225 -5.96 1.80 4.90
C VAL A 225 -5.07 2.25 3.74
N ASN A 226 -5.01 3.54 3.49
CA ASN A 226 -4.25 4.11 2.38
C ASN A 226 -3.25 5.16 2.86
N GLU A 227 -1.99 5.05 2.43
CA GLU A 227 -0.92 6.05 2.61
C GLU A 227 -0.83 6.58 4.05
N SER A 228 -0.86 5.65 5.02
CA SER A 228 -0.99 5.97 6.43
C SER A 228 -0.20 5.01 7.32
N THR A 229 -0.02 5.40 8.57
CA THR A 229 0.61 4.56 9.60
C THR A 229 -0.42 4.21 10.67
N VAL A 230 -0.49 2.92 11.03
CA VAL A 230 -1.25 2.39 12.16
C VAL A 230 -0.26 1.75 13.12
N GLY A 231 -0.28 2.16 14.37
CA GLY A 231 0.61 1.68 15.42
C GLY A 231 0.35 0.24 15.84
N ALA A 232 1.14 -0.23 16.81
CA ALA A 232 1.08 -1.59 17.32
C ALA A 232 -0.17 -1.84 18.17
N HIS A 233 -0.61 -3.11 18.20
CA HIS A 233 -1.72 -3.58 19.03
C HIS A 233 -3.01 -2.76 18.87
N THR A 234 -3.22 -2.22 17.69
CA THR A 234 -4.37 -1.39 17.31
C THR A 234 -5.39 -2.23 16.56
N THR A 235 -6.66 -1.94 16.72
CA THR A 235 -7.73 -2.58 15.95
C THR A 235 -8.36 -1.60 14.98
N VAL A 236 -8.49 -2.02 13.70
CA VAL A 236 -9.12 -1.22 12.64
C VAL A 236 -10.26 -2.04 12.03
N GLY A 237 -11.45 -1.50 12.06
CA GLY A 237 -12.64 -2.12 11.47
C GLY A 237 -13.61 -2.75 12.46
N PRO A 238 -14.62 -3.42 11.91
CA PRO A 238 -14.89 -3.58 10.47
C PRO A 238 -15.42 -2.28 9.81
N PHE A 239 -15.34 -2.24 8.47
CA PHE A 239 -15.89 -1.15 7.64
C PHE A 239 -15.34 0.24 7.96
N THR A 240 -14.04 0.30 8.26
CA THR A 240 -13.30 1.53 8.52
C THR A 240 -12.58 1.99 7.26
N TYR A 241 -12.52 3.31 7.06
CA TYR A 241 -11.68 3.91 6.04
C TYR A 241 -10.64 4.86 6.65
N VAL A 242 -9.39 4.42 6.70
CA VAL A 242 -8.24 5.27 7.02
C VAL A 242 -7.70 5.85 5.72
N ARG A 243 -7.96 7.14 5.50
CA ARG A 243 -7.57 7.89 4.31
C ARG A 243 -6.11 8.33 4.38
N PRO A 244 -5.53 8.81 3.26
CA PRO A 244 -4.15 9.27 3.23
C PRO A 244 -3.79 10.29 4.32
N HIS A 245 -2.50 10.23 4.72
CA HIS A 245 -1.87 11.13 5.67
C HIS A 245 -2.38 11.01 7.11
N CYS A 246 -2.81 9.81 7.52
CA CYS A 246 -3.14 9.54 8.92
C CYS A 246 -1.97 8.88 9.64
N ARG A 247 -1.84 9.22 10.93
CA ARG A 247 -0.98 8.53 11.90
C ARG A 247 -1.85 8.13 13.08
N ILE A 248 -2.07 6.84 13.24
CA ILE A 248 -2.83 6.26 14.35
C ILE A 248 -1.81 5.59 15.26
N GLY A 249 -1.84 5.93 16.56
CA GLY A 249 -0.92 5.42 17.56
C GLY A 249 -1.17 3.97 17.96
N ASP A 250 -0.46 3.55 18.99
CA ASP A 250 -0.53 2.21 19.55
C ASP A 250 -1.77 2.03 20.44
N HIS A 251 -2.24 0.77 20.57
CA HIS A 251 -3.35 0.39 21.42
C HIS A 251 -4.65 1.18 21.16
N CYS A 252 -4.82 1.68 19.94
CA CYS A 252 -6.01 2.39 19.50
C CYS A 252 -7.11 1.42 19.07
N ARG A 253 -8.34 1.94 19.07
CA ARG A 253 -9.49 1.28 18.46
C ARG A 253 -10.15 2.23 17.48
N VAL A 254 -10.14 1.86 16.18
CA VAL A 254 -10.86 2.56 15.12
C VAL A 254 -11.90 1.60 14.58
N GLY A 255 -13.14 1.72 15.05
CA GLY A 255 -14.16 0.68 14.88
C GLY A 255 -15.05 0.88 13.67
N ASP A 256 -16.26 0.35 13.78
CA ASP A 256 -17.19 0.22 12.66
C ASP A 256 -17.71 1.55 12.11
N PHE A 257 -17.70 1.67 10.79
CA PHE A 257 -18.17 2.84 10.04
C PHE A 257 -17.46 4.14 10.45
N VAL A 258 -16.17 4.05 10.76
CA VAL A 258 -15.32 5.20 11.07
C VAL A 258 -14.53 5.61 9.84
N GLU A 259 -14.47 6.90 9.60
CA GLU A 259 -13.56 7.49 8.60
C GLU A 259 -12.57 8.43 9.30
N VAL A 260 -11.27 8.20 9.07
CA VAL A 260 -10.18 9.07 9.54
C VAL A 260 -9.44 9.65 8.34
N LYS A 261 -9.22 10.96 8.32
CA LYS A 261 -8.58 11.65 7.21
C LYS A 261 -7.58 12.69 7.69
N ASN A 262 -6.34 12.65 7.18
CA ASN A 262 -5.31 13.68 7.43
C ASN A 262 -5.22 14.09 8.91
N SER A 263 -5.16 13.07 9.80
CA SER A 263 -5.26 13.27 11.24
C SER A 263 -4.18 12.47 11.98
N VAL A 264 -3.80 12.99 13.14
CA VAL A 264 -2.92 12.33 14.08
C VAL A 264 -3.76 11.88 15.27
N ILE A 265 -3.70 10.59 15.62
CA ILE A 265 -4.45 9.99 16.73
C ILE A 265 -3.45 9.43 17.73
N GLY A 266 -3.47 9.94 18.95
CA GLY A 266 -2.58 9.50 20.03
C GLY A 266 -2.92 8.12 20.57
N ASN A 267 -1.96 7.53 21.30
CA ASN A 267 -2.02 6.17 21.81
C ASN A 267 -3.24 5.93 22.71
N GLY A 268 -3.81 4.73 22.63
CA GLY A 268 -4.92 4.31 23.50
C GLY A 268 -6.25 4.99 23.20
N THR A 269 -6.34 5.79 22.13
CA THR A 269 -7.56 6.50 21.74
C THR A 269 -8.58 5.56 21.11
N LYS A 270 -9.86 5.78 21.42
CA LYS A 270 -10.98 4.95 20.99
C LYS A 270 -11.96 5.76 20.14
N ILE A 271 -12.12 5.36 18.88
CA ILE A 271 -13.06 5.91 17.90
C ILE A 271 -13.92 4.73 17.44
N SER A 272 -14.87 4.31 18.25
CA SER A 272 -15.44 2.97 18.12
C SER A 272 -16.55 2.86 17.10
N HIS A 273 -17.32 3.92 16.80
CA HIS A 273 -18.55 3.79 16.01
C HIS A 273 -18.92 5.06 15.25
N LEU A 274 -19.33 4.92 13.97
CA LEU A 274 -20.06 5.92 13.17
C LEU A 274 -19.49 7.35 13.30
N THR A 275 -18.19 7.52 13.14
CA THR A 275 -17.49 8.77 13.45
C THR A 275 -16.67 9.25 12.25
N TYR A 276 -16.67 10.55 12.00
CA TYR A 276 -15.74 11.18 11.08
C TYR A 276 -14.71 12.04 11.81
N VAL A 277 -13.43 11.73 11.63
CA VAL A 277 -12.31 12.50 12.16
C VAL A 277 -11.45 12.99 10.99
N GLY A 278 -11.63 14.24 10.62
CA GLY A 278 -10.90 14.86 9.53
C GLY A 278 -10.08 16.07 9.99
N ASP A 279 -8.84 16.18 9.45
CA ASP A 279 -7.93 17.29 9.70
C ASP A 279 -7.82 17.62 11.20
N SER A 280 -7.46 16.62 12.03
CA SER A 280 -7.47 16.73 13.49
C SER A 280 -6.15 16.24 14.12
N ASP A 281 -5.75 16.89 15.21
CA ASP A 281 -4.68 16.46 16.09
C ASP A 281 -5.31 16.02 17.42
N VAL A 282 -5.29 14.70 17.66
CA VAL A 282 -5.96 14.06 18.78
C VAL A 282 -4.91 13.46 19.71
N GLY A 283 -5.01 13.80 20.98
CA GLY A 283 -4.15 13.31 22.05
C GLY A 283 -4.36 11.84 22.38
N GLU A 284 -3.75 11.41 23.47
CA GLU A 284 -3.79 10.04 23.96
C GLU A 284 -5.05 9.77 24.79
N LYS A 285 -5.51 8.51 24.80
CA LYS A 285 -6.60 8.01 25.64
C LYS A 285 -7.91 8.80 25.49
N VAL A 286 -8.12 9.39 24.33
CA VAL A 286 -9.38 10.09 23.99
C VAL A 286 -10.47 9.07 23.70
N ASN A 287 -11.69 9.35 24.13
CA ASN A 287 -12.86 8.54 23.79
C ASN A 287 -13.84 9.34 22.93
N PHE A 288 -14.06 8.89 21.71
CA PHE A 288 -15.09 9.44 20.82
C PHE A 288 -16.43 8.73 21.02
N GLY A 289 -17.45 9.47 21.40
CA GLY A 289 -18.82 8.99 21.40
C GLY A 289 -19.32 8.75 19.96
N CYS A 290 -20.21 7.78 19.80
CA CYS A 290 -20.83 7.44 18.52
C CYS A 290 -21.44 8.67 17.85
N GLY A 291 -21.22 8.82 16.54
CA GLY A 291 -21.76 9.93 15.75
C GLY A 291 -21.01 11.27 15.92
N THR A 292 -19.84 11.26 16.51
CA THR A 292 -19.00 12.47 16.60
C THR A 292 -18.45 12.84 15.22
N VAL A 293 -18.49 14.14 14.88
CA VAL A 293 -18.01 14.67 13.60
C VAL A 293 -17.11 15.89 13.85
N THR A 294 -15.90 15.86 13.25
CA THR A 294 -15.09 17.07 13.11
C THR A 294 -15.48 17.78 11.81
N THR A 295 -16.18 18.91 11.93
CA THR A 295 -16.63 19.71 10.78
C THR A 295 -15.49 20.61 10.33
N ASN A 296 -14.66 20.09 9.45
CA ASN A 296 -13.35 20.66 9.08
C ASN A 296 -13.36 21.54 7.82
N TYR A 297 -14.52 21.77 7.18
CA TYR A 297 -14.62 22.49 5.91
C TYR A 297 -15.76 23.53 5.95
N ASP A 298 -15.45 24.79 5.62
CA ASP A 298 -16.40 25.91 5.63
C ASP A 298 -17.01 26.24 4.25
N GLY A 299 -16.74 25.43 3.24
CA GLY A 299 -17.12 25.67 1.85
C GLY A 299 -16.00 26.28 1.00
N HIS A 300 -14.94 26.82 1.62
CA HIS A 300 -13.79 27.43 0.93
C HIS A 300 -12.45 26.79 1.30
N LYS A 301 -12.20 26.59 2.61
CA LYS A 301 -10.96 26.00 3.11
C LYS A 301 -11.20 25.07 4.28
N LYS A 302 -10.16 24.30 4.60
CA LYS A 302 -10.18 23.32 5.69
C LYS A 302 -9.44 23.87 6.89
N TYR A 303 -9.94 23.52 8.07
CA TYR A 303 -9.36 23.87 9.37
C TYR A 303 -9.14 22.61 10.19
N ARG A 304 -8.24 22.69 11.16
CA ARG A 304 -7.95 21.58 12.05
C ARG A 304 -8.67 21.75 13.39
N CYS A 305 -9.06 20.61 13.99
CA CYS A 305 -9.43 20.52 15.40
C CYS A 305 -8.25 20.04 16.21
N THR A 306 -8.09 20.54 17.42
CA THR A 306 -7.12 20.03 18.41
C THR A 306 -7.88 19.43 19.59
N ILE A 307 -7.61 18.16 19.92
CA ILE A 307 -8.27 17.44 21.00
C ILE A 307 -7.16 16.95 21.94
N GLY A 308 -7.17 17.40 23.18
CA GLY A 308 -6.18 17.06 24.19
C GLY A 308 -6.24 15.62 24.68
N ASN A 309 -5.42 15.30 25.66
CA ASN A 309 -5.33 13.95 26.21
C ASN A 309 -6.50 13.66 27.17
N GLY A 310 -6.95 12.40 27.20
CA GLY A 310 -7.99 11.96 28.13
C GLY A 310 -9.36 12.58 27.92
N VAL A 311 -9.59 13.24 26.80
CA VAL A 311 -10.87 13.89 26.47
C VAL A 311 -11.96 12.85 26.25
N PHE A 312 -13.17 13.16 26.73
CA PHE A 312 -14.38 12.38 26.44
C PHE A 312 -15.36 13.20 25.58
N LEU A 313 -15.49 12.84 24.32
CA LEU A 313 -16.48 13.44 23.42
C LEU A 313 -17.80 12.66 23.53
N GLY A 314 -18.87 13.35 23.93
CA GLY A 314 -20.20 12.77 24.01
C GLY A 314 -20.74 12.36 22.62
N CYS A 315 -21.67 11.40 22.59
CA CYS A 315 -22.28 10.94 21.33
C CYS A 315 -22.93 12.11 20.55
N ASN A 316 -22.85 12.04 19.20
CA ASN A 316 -23.38 13.10 18.32
C ASN A 316 -22.84 14.51 18.63
N THR A 317 -21.61 14.62 19.07
CA THR A 317 -20.91 15.90 19.19
C THR A 317 -20.39 16.32 17.82
N ASN A 318 -20.69 17.56 17.41
CA ASN A 318 -20.08 18.20 16.26
C ASN A 318 -19.03 19.21 16.74
N LEU A 319 -17.79 19.08 16.29
CA LEU A 319 -16.72 20.04 16.54
C LEU A 319 -16.58 20.91 15.29
N ILE A 320 -16.92 22.18 15.37
CA ILE A 320 -16.81 23.11 14.24
C ILE A 320 -15.41 23.72 14.21
N ALA A 321 -14.57 23.20 13.31
CA ALA A 321 -13.18 23.67 13.21
C ALA A 321 -13.08 25.12 12.69
N PRO A 322 -12.09 25.92 13.19
CA PRO A 322 -11.08 25.53 14.15
C PRO A 322 -11.62 25.56 15.58
N VAL A 323 -11.40 24.50 16.36
CA VAL A 323 -11.79 24.44 17.78
C VAL A 323 -10.79 23.56 18.52
N SER A 324 -10.50 23.91 19.78
CA SER A 324 -9.66 23.16 20.69
C SER A 324 -10.48 22.62 21.86
N VAL A 325 -10.26 21.34 22.21
CA VAL A 325 -10.81 20.70 23.41
C VAL A 325 -9.63 20.34 24.32
N GLY A 326 -9.53 20.97 25.47
CA GLY A 326 -8.40 20.84 26.40
C GLY A 326 -8.32 19.47 27.07
N ASP A 327 -7.18 19.15 27.67
CA ASP A 327 -6.93 17.86 28.33
C ASP A 327 -8.01 17.57 29.40
N GLY A 328 -8.44 16.32 29.50
CA GLY A 328 -9.44 15.87 30.46
C GLY A 328 -10.85 16.44 30.27
N ALA A 329 -11.07 17.29 29.27
CA ALA A 329 -12.37 17.90 29.03
C ALA A 329 -13.41 16.90 28.51
N TYR A 330 -14.68 17.26 28.74
CA TYR A 330 -15.84 16.51 28.28
C TYR A 330 -16.69 17.37 27.35
N THR A 331 -17.37 16.76 26.39
CA THR A 331 -18.47 17.39 25.68
C THR A 331 -19.78 16.66 25.95
N ALA A 332 -20.86 17.39 26.19
CA ALA A 332 -22.18 16.78 26.39
C ALA A 332 -22.73 16.21 25.07
N ALA A 333 -23.32 15.02 25.15
CA ALA A 333 -23.92 14.38 23.97
C ALA A 333 -24.92 15.29 23.26
N GLY A 334 -24.90 15.29 21.91
CA GLY A 334 -25.76 16.15 21.06
C GLY A 334 -25.35 17.62 21.02
N SER A 335 -24.11 17.96 21.43
CA SER A 335 -23.62 19.34 21.40
C SER A 335 -22.97 19.68 20.07
N THR A 336 -23.14 20.92 19.61
CA THR A 336 -22.38 21.53 18.50
C THR A 336 -21.43 22.56 19.08
N ILE A 337 -20.16 22.20 19.19
CA ILE A 337 -19.10 22.99 19.85
C ILE A 337 -18.49 23.94 18.81
N THR A 338 -18.57 25.24 19.06
CA THR A 338 -18.08 26.33 18.20
C THR A 338 -16.96 27.14 18.82
N ASP A 339 -16.79 27.03 20.14
CA ASP A 339 -15.76 27.71 20.92
C ASP A 339 -14.89 26.71 21.65
N ASP A 340 -13.66 27.10 22.01
CA ASP A 340 -12.73 26.24 22.70
C ASP A 340 -13.29 25.77 24.05
N VAL A 341 -13.08 24.48 24.38
CA VAL A 341 -13.43 23.89 25.67
C VAL A 341 -12.17 23.83 26.52
N PRO A 342 -12.08 24.55 27.66
CA PRO A 342 -10.92 24.50 28.55
C PRO A 342 -10.66 23.08 29.08
N ALA A 343 -9.42 22.85 29.52
CA ALA A 343 -9.06 21.59 30.19
C ALA A 343 -9.99 21.36 31.42
N ASP A 344 -10.31 20.08 31.65
CA ASP A 344 -11.17 19.61 32.75
C ASP A 344 -12.59 20.20 32.75
N ALA A 345 -13.00 20.87 31.68
CA ALA A 345 -14.32 21.48 31.57
C ALA A 345 -15.33 20.56 30.88
N LEU A 346 -16.63 20.85 31.08
CA LEU A 346 -17.73 20.25 30.35
C LEU A 346 -18.33 21.28 29.36
N GLY A 347 -18.10 21.07 28.05
CA GLY A 347 -18.75 21.85 26.99
C GLY A 347 -20.18 21.35 26.72
N ILE A 348 -21.18 22.24 26.88
CA ILE A 348 -22.58 21.94 26.58
C ILE A 348 -23.11 22.96 25.60
N ALA A 349 -23.41 22.51 24.37
CA ALA A 349 -23.93 23.37 23.31
C ALA A 349 -25.18 22.73 22.65
N ARG A 350 -26.23 22.56 23.44
CA ARG A 350 -27.53 22.03 23.02
C ARG A 350 -28.65 22.64 23.82
N ALA A 351 -29.87 22.64 23.28
CA ALA A 351 -31.05 23.11 23.97
C ALA A 351 -31.35 22.28 25.23
N ARG A 352 -31.89 22.96 26.27
CA ARG A 352 -32.36 22.26 27.45
C ARG A 352 -33.58 21.43 27.13
N GLN A 353 -33.64 20.21 27.64
CA GLN A 353 -34.78 19.32 27.44
C GLN A 353 -36.08 19.88 28.02
N VAL A 354 -37.15 19.83 27.25
CA VAL A 354 -38.51 20.17 27.66
C VAL A 354 -39.41 18.95 27.45
N ASN A 355 -40.05 18.48 28.49
CA ASN A 355 -41.05 17.41 28.40
C ASN A 355 -42.46 18.02 28.21
N LYS A 356 -43.23 17.48 27.29
CA LYS A 356 -44.63 17.85 27.07
C LYS A 356 -45.51 16.69 27.52
N ASP A 357 -46.15 16.84 28.68
CA ASP A 357 -46.98 15.82 29.27
C ASP A 357 -48.13 15.38 28.36
N LYS A 358 -48.37 14.05 28.34
CA LYS A 358 -49.43 13.42 27.56
C LYS A 358 -49.39 13.71 26.04
N TRP A 359 -48.29 14.28 25.51
CA TRP A 359 -48.21 14.65 24.10
C TRP A 359 -48.43 13.45 23.17
N ALA A 360 -47.87 12.30 23.50
CA ALA A 360 -48.03 11.07 22.69
C ALA A 360 -49.41 10.41 22.82
N ALA A 361 -50.10 10.58 23.94
CA ALA A 361 -51.41 9.95 24.19
C ALA A 361 -52.47 10.29 23.11
N ARG A 362 -52.46 11.54 22.60
CA ARG A 362 -53.35 11.97 21.52
C ARG A 362 -53.24 11.21 20.21
N PHE A 363 -52.10 10.55 19.96
CA PHE A 363 -51.90 9.74 18.76
C PHE A 363 -52.32 8.27 18.95
N TRP A 364 -52.51 7.81 20.21
CA TRP A 364 -52.92 6.43 20.49
C TRP A 364 -54.42 6.22 20.35
N ASP A 365 -55.23 7.26 20.62
CA ASP A 365 -56.67 7.20 20.48
C ASP A 365 -57.12 7.07 19.02
N ASP A 366 -56.37 7.66 18.07
CA ASP A 366 -56.64 7.55 16.63
C ASP A 366 -56.25 6.18 16.02
N ARG A 367 -55.41 5.37 16.68
CA ARG A 367 -55.02 4.03 16.24
C ARG A 367 -55.98 2.92 16.69
N LYS A 368 -56.97 3.24 17.52
CA LYS A 368 -58.00 2.32 17.95
C LYS A 368 -59.29 2.36 17.10
N LYS A 369 -59.30 3.19 16.08
CA LYS A 369 -60.30 3.24 15.02
C LYS A 369 -59.71 2.54 13.78
#